data_badd4319fdc9ba72e9f3e0c473f4c8bb
#
_entry.id   badd4319fdc9ba72e9f3e0c473f4c8bb
#
_cell.length_a   1.000
_cell.length_b   1.000
_cell.length_c   1.000
_cell.angle_alpha   90.00
_cell.angle_beta   90.00
_cell.angle_gamma   90.00
#
_symmetry.space_group_name_H-M   'P 1'
#
loop_
_entity.id
_entity.type
_entity.pdbx_description
1 polymer ?
#
loop_
_entity_poly.entity_id
_entity_poly.type
_entity_poly.pdbx_seq_one_letter_code
_entity_poly.pdbx_strand_id
1 'polypeptide(L)'
;MGESMGELKRTHMCGAVTNELIGREVVLTGWVQRRRDLGKLIFTYLRDREGFIQVVFDAEKSGEIFEKAQSIRSEYVLAVQGTVVRRDESAINPKYSNGDVEVIASELKILSTAATPPIYIEDGLNASEALRLKYRYLDLRRPEMQKNLILRHKVTKWVRDFLDQEGFLEIETPMLTKSTPEGARDYLVPSRVHPGAFYALPQSPQLFKQILMLSGYDRYFQVARCFRDEDLRADRQPEFTQIDMELSFVDIDDIISVNERLLVDVIHKALGLEISLPLPRITYKEAMERFGSDKPDTRFDLELQ
;
A
#
# COMPACT_ATOMS: atom_id res chain seq x y z
N MET A 1 17.28 12.96 24.11
CA MET A 1 17.68 12.86 22.68
C MET A 1 17.91 11.39 22.38
N GLY A 2 17.58 10.92 21.19
CA GLY A 2 17.87 9.54 20.78
C GLY A 2 19.36 9.34 20.52
N GLU A 3 19.79 8.08 20.52
CA GLU A 3 21.15 7.71 20.19
C GLU A 3 21.37 7.68 18.68
N SER A 4 22.60 7.88 18.24
CA SER A 4 22.97 7.67 16.84
C SER A 4 23.01 6.17 16.52
N MET A 5 22.61 5.80 15.34
CA MET A 5 22.71 4.42 14.82
C MET A 5 24.17 3.92 14.78
N GLY A 6 25.15 4.82 14.54
CA GLY A 6 26.55 4.48 14.45
C GLY A 6 26.81 3.41 13.38
N GLU A 7 27.51 2.34 13.77
CA GLU A 7 27.81 1.21 12.88
C GLU A 7 26.63 0.22 12.70
N LEU A 8 25.55 0.32 13.48
CA LEU A 8 24.41 -0.58 13.41
C LEU A 8 23.53 -0.32 12.18
N LYS A 9 24.04 -0.64 10.99
CA LYS A 9 23.25 -0.59 9.75
C LYS A 9 22.39 -1.84 9.61
N ARG A 10 21.08 -1.64 9.39
CA ARG A 10 20.13 -2.75 9.23
C ARG A 10 20.56 -3.71 8.13
N THR A 11 20.65 -5.00 8.48
CA THR A 11 20.97 -6.08 7.54
C THR A 11 19.72 -6.78 7.01
N HIS A 12 18.67 -6.92 7.84
CA HIS A 12 17.44 -7.63 7.50
C HIS A 12 16.21 -6.86 7.98
N MET A 13 15.08 -7.08 7.30
CA MET A 13 13.77 -6.69 7.81
C MET A 13 13.32 -7.67 8.88
N CYS A 14 12.51 -7.20 9.85
CA CYS A 14 12.05 -8.04 10.97
C CYS A 14 11.26 -9.26 10.49
N GLY A 15 10.36 -9.08 9.50
CA GLY A 15 9.58 -10.18 8.93
C GLY A 15 10.38 -11.16 8.07
N ALA A 16 11.59 -10.77 7.63
CA ALA A 16 12.47 -11.60 6.80
C ALA A 16 13.44 -12.48 7.62
N VAL A 17 13.43 -12.37 8.96
CA VAL A 17 14.24 -13.23 9.82
C VAL A 17 13.53 -14.57 9.97
N THR A 18 14.12 -15.61 9.39
CA THR A 18 13.60 -16.98 9.38
C THR A 18 14.61 -17.97 9.97
N ASN A 19 14.20 -19.25 10.05
CA ASN A 19 15.06 -20.34 10.53
C ASN A 19 16.34 -20.54 9.67
N GLU A 20 16.38 -20.06 8.44
CA GLU A 20 17.57 -20.09 7.58
C GLU A 20 18.72 -19.20 8.12
N LEU A 21 18.40 -18.26 9.01
CA LEU A 21 19.35 -17.36 9.63
C LEU A 21 19.80 -17.82 11.03
N ILE A 22 19.37 -18.98 11.50
CA ILE A 22 19.79 -19.51 12.83
C ILE A 22 21.32 -19.56 12.92
N GLY A 23 21.85 -19.05 14.03
CA GLY A 23 23.29 -18.92 14.29
C GLY A 23 23.96 -17.73 13.63
N ARG A 24 23.27 -16.98 12.77
CA ARG A 24 23.80 -15.75 12.15
C ARG A 24 23.50 -14.54 13.01
N GLU A 25 24.42 -13.58 12.95
CA GLU A 25 24.22 -12.27 13.52
C GLU A 25 23.46 -11.37 12.54
N VAL A 26 22.50 -10.63 13.08
CA VAL A 26 21.64 -9.70 12.32
C VAL A 26 21.58 -8.34 13.01
N VAL A 27 21.44 -7.28 12.22
CA VAL A 27 21.12 -5.93 12.72
C VAL A 27 19.71 -5.60 12.26
N LEU A 28 18.83 -5.31 13.20
CA LEU A 28 17.42 -4.99 12.99
C LEU A 28 17.13 -3.59 13.47
N THR A 29 16.24 -2.89 12.76
CA THR A 29 15.71 -1.59 13.18
C THR A 29 14.21 -1.57 13.05
N GLY A 30 13.52 -0.99 14.02
CA GLY A 30 12.06 -0.95 13.99
C GLY A 30 11.46 -0.28 15.22
N TRP A 31 10.16 -0.40 15.31
CA TRP A 31 9.36 0.10 16.43
C TRP A 31 9.01 -1.02 17.39
N VAL A 32 9.03 -0.71 18.69
CA VAL A 32 8.59 -1.62 19.73
C VAL A 32 7.07 -1.79 19.69
N GLN A 33 6.59 -2.94 19.24
CA GLN A 33 5.18 -3.29 19.26
C GLN A 33 4.71 -3.62 20.68
N ARG A 34 5.46 -4.47 21.36
CA ARG A 34 5.11 -4.98 22.70
C ARG A 34 6.37 -5.31 23.48
N ARG A 35 6.34 -5.06 24.77
CA ARG A 35 7.38 -5.47 25.72
C ARG A 35 6.78 -6.34 26.82
N ARG A 36 7.49 -7.38 27.21
CA ARG A 36 7.19 -8.22 28.38
C ARG A 36 8.47 -8.38 29.21
N ASP A 37 8.36 -8.13 30.50
CA ASP A 37 9.43 -8.29 31.47
C ASP A 37 9.14 -9.51 32.37
N LEU A 38 10.07 -10.44 32.43
CA LEU A 38 10.00 -11.65 33.25
C LEU A 38 11.19 -11.71 34.25
N GLY A 39 11.61 -10.56 34.73
CA GLY A 39 12.69 -10.42 35.73
C GLY A 39 14.08 -10.49 35.10
N LYS A 40 14.60 -11.67 34.78
CA LYS A 40 15.93 -11.83 34.15
C LYS A 40 15.91 -11.77 32.62
N LEU A 41 14.73 -11.82 32.00
CA LEU A 41 14.55 -11.77 30.56
C LEU A 41 13.54 -10.68 30.20
N ILE A 42 13.91 -9.84 29.22
CA ILE A 42 12.99 -8.89 28.61
C ILE A 42 12.77 -9.31 27.17
N PHE A 43 11.49 -9.55 26.83
CA PHE A 43 11.04 -9.87 25.49
C PHE A 43 10.46 -8.62 24.84
N THR A 44 10.90 -8.32 23.63
CA THR A 44 10.40 -7.17 22.87
C THR A 44 10.05 -7.63 21.46
N TYR A 45 8.82 -7.38 21.02
CA TYR A 45 8.48 -7.52 19.61
C TYR A 45 8.90 -6.25 18.89
N LEU A 46 9.90 -6.36 18.02
CA LEU A 46 10.35 -5.30 17.14
C LEU A 46 9.65 -5.43 15.80
N ARG A 47 8.98 -4.37 15.36
CA ARG A 47 8.16 -4.31 14.15
C ARG A 47 8.76 -3.40 13.12
N ASP A 48 8.69 -3.80 11.86
CA ASP A 48 8.90 -2.93 10.71
C ASP A 48 7.79 -3.12 9.65
N ARG A 49 8.06 -2.71 8.41
CA ARG A 49 7.09 -2.82 7.31
C ARG A 49 6.77 -4.26 6.90
N GLU A 50 7.69 -5.19 7.07
CA GLU A 50 7.54 -6.58 6.61
C GLU A 50 7.03 -7.52 7.69
N GLY A 51 6.95 -7.04 8.93
CA GLY A 51 6.44 -7.84 10.03
C GLY A 51 7.13 -7.50 11.35
N PHE A 52 7.27 -8.50 12.20
CA PHE A 52 7.96 -8.33 13.48
C PHE A 52 8.73 -9.60 13.85
N ILE A 53 9.67 -9.43 14.76
CA ILE A 53 10.47 -10.50 15.35
C ILE A 53 10.55 -10.31 16.87
N GLN A 54 10.64 -11.38 17.62
CA GLN A 54 10.94 -11.31 19.05
C GLN A 54 12.43 -11.09 19.25
N VAL A 55 12.75 -10.08 20.04
CA VAL A 55 14.11 -9.80 20.53
C VAL A 55 14.14 -10.08 22.02
N VAL A 56 15.16 -10.79 22.47
CA VAL A 56 15.36 -11.19 23.86
C VAL A 56 16.60 -10.47 24.42
N PHE A 57 16.41 -9.81 25.55
CA PHE A 57 17.50 -9.24 26.35
C PHE A 57 17.64 -10.09 27.62
N ASP A 58 18.82 -10.65 27.81
CA ASP A 58 19.14 -11.60 28.87
C ASP A 58 20.10 -10.97 29.88
N ALA A 59 19.68 -10.83 31.14
CA ALA A 59 20.48 -10.22 32.19
C ALA A 59 21.79 -10.97 32.47
N GLU A 60 21.83 -12.29 32.26
CA GLU A 60 23.00 -13.11 32.51
C GLU A 60 24.04 -13.02 31.38
N LYS A 61 23.58 -12.75 30.14
CA LYS A 61 24.46 -12.69 28.96
C LYS A 61 24.90 -11.27 28.61
N SER A 62 24.11 -10.24 28.98
CA SER A 62 24.27 -8.90 28.44
C SER A 62 23.80 -7.83 29.43
N GLY A 63 24.39 -7.77 30.63
CA GLY A 63 23.95 -6.94 31.76
C GLY A 63 23.71 -5.45 31.39
N GLU A 64 24.66 -4.79 30.70
CA GLU A 64 24.55 -3.37 30.35
C GLU A 64 23.37 -3.09 29.39
N ILE A 65 23.18 -3.91 28.35
CA ILE A 65 22.06 -3.73 27.44
C ILE A 65 20.73 -4.15 28.09
N PHE A 66 20.76 -5.07 29.05
CA PHE A 66 19.60 -5.45 29.82
C PHE A 66 19.08 -4.30 30.67
N GLU A 67 19.94 -3.59 31.39
CA GLU A 67 19.56 -2.38 32.15
C GLU A 67 18.94 -1.33 31.24
N LYS A 68 19.53 -1.11 30.08
CA LYS A 68 19.01 -0.20 29.08
C LYS A 68 17.65 -0.65 28.55
N ALA A 69 17.47 -1.96 28.31
CA ALA A 69 16.21 -2.55 27.84
C ALA A 69 15.05 -2.39 28.84
N GLN A 70 15.32 -2.22 30.13
CA GLN A 70 14.30 -1.91 31.13
C GLN A 70 13.57 -0.58 30.85
N SER A 71 14.23 0.36 30.20
CA SER A 71 13.67 1.66 29.83
C SER A 71 12.78 1.64 28.58
N ILE A 72 12.83 0.56 27.77
CA ILE A 72 12.05 0.43 26.54
C ILE A 72 10.55 0.54 26.83
N ARG A 73 9.83 1.27 25.97
CA ARG A 73 8.37 1.38 25.97
C ARG A 73 7.84 1.18 24.55
N SER A 74 6.53 1.00 24.44
CA SER A 74 5.82 0.87 23.16
C SER A 74 6.15 2.03 22.22
N GLU A 75 6.30 1.74 20.95
CA GLU A 75 6.62 2.65 19.84
C GLU A 75 8.00 3.35 19.94
N TYR A 76 8.86 2.97 20.90
CA TYR A 76 10.27 3.36 20.83
C TYR A 76 10.91 2.82 19.55
N VAL A 77 11.82 3.56 18.98
CA VAL A 77 12.58 3.13 17.80
C VAL A 77 13.91 2.58 18.24
N LEU A 78 14.18 1.34 17.89
CA LEU A 78 15.39 0.63 18.29
C LEU A 78 16.24 0.25 17.08
N ALA A 79 17.56 0.20 17.31
CA ALA A 79 18.49 -0.62 16.53
C ALA A 79 19.06 -1.70 17.45
N VAL A 80 18.98 -2.95 17.01
CA VAL A 80 19.38 -4.12 17.78
C VAL A 80 20.29 -4.99 16.92
N GLN A 81 21.47 -5.33 17.42
CA GLN A 81 22.29 -6.40 16.88
C GLN A 81 22.13 -7.63 17.75
N GLY A 82 22.11 -8.81 17.16
CA GLY A 82 21.99 -10.05 17.92
C GLY A 82 22.02 -11.28 17.05
N THR A 83 22.06 -12.44 17.71
CA THR A 83 22.10 -13.74 17.05
C THR A 83 20.72 -14.34 16.94
N VAL A 84 20.38 -14.83 15.76
CA VAL A 84 19.12 -15.57 15.52
C VAL A 84 19.21 -16.96 16.15
N VAL A 85 18.23 -17.31 16.98
CA VAL A 85 18.12 -18.61 17.60
C VAL A 85 16.75 -19.22 17.41
N ARG A 86 16.66 -20.53 17.51
CA ARG A 86 15.38 -21.24 17.53
C ARG A 86 14.73 -21.07 18.90
N ARG A 87 13.43 -20.81 18.93
CA ARG A 87 12.66 -20.81 20.18
C ARG A 87 12.45 -22.23 20.71
N ASP A 88 12.25 -22.32 22.00
CA ASP A 88 11.78 -23.57 22.61
C ASP A 88 10.44 -23.96 21.97
N GLU A 89 10.21 -25.26 21.81
CA GLU A 89 8.99 -25.80 21.17
C GLU A 89 7.69 -25.27 21.81
N SER A 90 7.68 -25.11 23.14
CA SER A 90 6.56 -24.54 23.88
C SER A 90 6.32 -23.04 23.66
N ALA A 91 7.32 -22.33 23.13
CA ALA A 91 7.30 -20.88 22.86
C ALA A 91 7.06 -20.53 21.39
N ILE A 92 6.98 -21.53 20.50
CA ILE A 92 6.69 -21.32 19.08
C ILE A 92 5.29 -20.70 18.92
N ASN A 93 5.22 -19.64 18.14
CA ASN A 93 3.95 -19.00 17.82
C ASN A 93 3.53 -19.25 16.35
N PRO A 94 2.62 -20.19 16.10
CA PRO A 94 2.24 -20.61 14.74
C PRO A 94 1.46 -19.53 13.96
N LYS A 95 1.05 -18.44 14.60
CA LYS A 95 0.36 -17.33 13.93
C LYS A 95 1.26 -16.54 13.00
N TYR A 96 2.57 -16.67 13.12
CA TYR A 96 3.56 -15.88 12.38
C TYR A 96 4.53 -16.80 11.66
N SER A 97 4.88 -16.43 10.44
CA SER A 97 5.77 -17.21 9.57
C SER A 97 7.18 -17.41 10.15
N ASN A 98 7.60 -16.51 11.04
CA ASN A 98 8.88 -16.56 11.76
C ASN A 98 8.69 -16.74 13.27
N GLY A 99 7.56 -17.32 13.68
CA GLY A 99 7.22 -17.53 15.09
C GLY A 99 8.04 -18.63 15.79
N ASP A 100 8.89 -19.32 15.06
CA ASP A 100 9.81 -20.36 15.52
C ASP A 100 11.23 -19.86 15.84
N VAL A 101 11.51 -18.60 15.53
CA VAL A 101 12.82 -17.96 15.78
C VAL A 101 12.70 -16.69 16.63
N GLU A 102 13.79 -16.32 17.25
CA GLU A 102 13.97 -15.06 18.00
C GLU A 102 15.40 -14.59 17.90
N VAL A 103 15.67 -13.35 18.32
CA VAL A 103 17.00 -12.75 18.29
C VAL A 103 17.46 -12.48 19.71
N ILE A 104 18.57 -13.11 20.11
CA ILE A 104 19.25 -12.78 21.37
C ILE A 104 20.13 -11.55 21.15
N ALA A 105 19.77 -10.46 21.79
CA ALA A 105 20.43 -9.18 21.60
C ALA A 105 21.85 -9.16 22.17
N SER A 106 22.82 -8.66 21.40
CA SER A 106 24.21 -8.38 21.79
C SER A 106 24.52 -6.88 21.85
N GLU A 107 23.78 -6.03 21.11
CA GLU A 107 23.87 -4.57 21.17
C GLU A 107 22.47 -3.95 21.05
N LEU A 108 22.27 -2.82 21.74
CA LEU A 108 21.01 -2.07 21.73
C LEU A 108 21.29 -0.57 21.65
N LYS A 109 20.62 0.11 20.69
CA LYS A 109 20.51 1.57 20.67
C LYS A 109 19.05 1.99 20.66
N ILE A 110 18.70 2.96 21.51
CA ILE A 110 17.38 3.60 21.52
C ILE A 110 17.49 4.84 20.65
N LEU A 111 17.08 4.69 19.38
CA LEU A 111 17.18 5.76 18.37
C LEU A 111 16.20 6.89 18.64
N SER A 112 15.02 6.56 19.16
CA SER A 112 14.02 7.56 19.55
C SER A 112 13.09 7.00 20.60
N THR A 113 12.71 7.84 21.56
CA THR A 113 11.65 7.55 22.51
C THR A 113 10.31 8.04 21.97
N ALA A 114 9.21 7.53 22.51
CA ALA A 114 7.87 7.92 22.13
C ALA A 114 7.01 8.11 23.40
N ALA A 115 6.06 9.04 23.35
CA ALA A 115 4.95 9.07 24.29
C ALA A 115 4.00 7.90 24.01
N THR A 116 3.15 7.55 24.97
CA THR A 116 2.11 6.54 24.77
C THR A 116 1.23 6.95 23.59
N PRO A 117 1.12 6.09 22.55
CA PRO A 117 0.35 6.45 21.37
C PRO A 117 -1.15 6.51 21.71
N PRO A 118 -1.91 7.44 21.09
CA PRO A 118 -3.35 7.57 21.32
C PRO A 118 -4.17 6.44 20.69
N ILE A 119 -3.57 5.66 19.80
CA ILE A 119 -4.14 4.45 19.19
C ILE A 119 -3.10 3.33 19.19
N TYR A 120 -3.54 2.11 19.42
CA TYR A 120 -2.66 0.94 19.30
C TYR A 120 -2.44 0.57 17.84
N ILE A 121 -1.22 0.07 17.52
CA ILE A 121 -0.84 -0.33 16.17
C ILE A 121 -1.15 -1.82 15.99
N GLU A 122 -2.43 -2.14 15.93
CA GLU A 122 -2.93 -3.51 15.73
C GLU A 122 -4.22 -3.49 14.91
N ASP A 123 -4.53 -4.61 14.26
CA ASP A 123 -5.78 -4.75 13.51
C ASP A 123 -6.96 -5.00 14.45
N GLY A 124 -8.18 -4.78 13.97
CA GLY A 124 -9.38 -4.90 14.79
C GLY A 124 -9.54 -3.79 15.85
N LEU A 125 -8.84 -2.68 15.69
CA LEU A 125 -8.86 -1.55 16.62
C LEU A 125 -10.25 -0.90 16.72
N ASN A 126 -10.77 -0.81 17.94
CA ASN A 126 -12.00 -0.05 18.23
C ASN A 126 -11.69 1.44 18.48
N ALA A 127 -11.27 2.15 17.44
CA ALA A 127 -11.03 3.58 17.48
C ALA A 127 -11.91 4.30 16.45
N SER A 128 -12.44 5.48 16.81
CA SER A 128 -13.25 6.28 15.90
C SER A 128 -12.46 6.69 14.66
N GLU A 129 -13.14 6.83 13.54
CA GLU A 129 -12.53 7.29 12.29
C GLU A 129 -11.86 8.66 12.47
N ALA A 130 -12.49 9.59 13.17
CA ALA A 130 -11.93 10.92 13.47
C ALA A 130 -10.57 10.83 14.19
N LEU A 131 -10.43 9.90 15.16
CA LEU A 131 -9.16 9.70 15.86
C LEU A 131 -8.10 9.09 14.95
N ARG A 132 -8.48 8.12 14.12
CA ARG A 132 -7.59 7.50 13.13
C ARG A 132 -7.13 8.50 12.07
N LEU A 133 -8.00 9.40 11.61
CA LEU A 133 -7.64 10.47 10.68
C LEU A 133 -6.73 11.51 11.32
N LYS A 134 -6.99 11.90 12.58
CA LYS A 134 -6.13 12.84 13.33
C LYS A 134 -4.70 12.31 13.49
N TYR A 135 -4.56 11.01 13.77
CA TYR A 135 -3.27 10.35 13.95
C TYR A 135 -2.97 9.39 12.79
N ARG A 136 -3.23 9.84 11.56
CA ARG A 136 -3.14 9.02 10.35
C ARG A 136 -1.80 8.31 10.18
N TYR A 137 -0.70 8.96 10.55
CA TYR A 137 0.65 8.38 10.51
C TYR A 137 0.83 7.16 11.43
N LEU A 138 0.07 7.08 12.54
CA LEU A 138 0.04 5.88 13.39
C LEU A 138 -0.89 4.81 12.80
N ASP A 139 -2.08 5.21 12.34
CA ASP A 139 -3.03 4.30 11.69
C ASP A 139 -2.40 3.59 10.48
N LEU A 140 -1.58 4.30 9.70
CA LEU A 140 -0.85 3.75 8.57
C LEU A 140 0.25 2.73 8.94
N ARG A 141 0.62 2.60 10.22
CA ARG A 141 1.52 1.55 10.70
C ARG A 141 0.82 0.20 10.91
N ARG A 142 -0.51 0.18 10.97
CA ARG A 142 -1.27 -1.06 11.15
C ARG A 142 -1.10 -1.97 9.94
N PRO A 143 -0.97 -3.30 10.15
CA PRO A 143 -0.76 -4.26 9.06
C PRO A 143 -1.83 -4.17 7.95
N GLU A 144 -3.11 -4.04 8.33
CA GLU A 144 -4.22 -3.86 7.39
C GLU A 144 -4.04 -2.63 6.48
N MET A 145 -3.65 -1.49 7.05
CA MET A 145 -3.45 -0.25 6.29
C MET A 145 -2.19 -0.31 5.42
N GLN A 146 -1.12 -0.90 5.94
CA GLN A 146 0.10 -1.13 5.16
C GLN A 146 -0.16 -2.06 3.98
N LYS A 147 -0.90 -3.15 4.19
CA LYS A 147 -1.30 -4.10 3.15
C LYS A 147 -2.03 -3.39 2.00
N ASN A 148 -2.95 -2.47 2.30
CA ASN A 148 -3.70 -1.72 1.29
C ASN A 148 -2.77 -0.83 0.43
N LEU A 149 -1.83 -0.11 1.05
CA LEU A 149 -0.87 0.72 0.33
C LEU A 149 0.12 -0.11 -0.49
N ILE A 150 0.59 -1.23 0.05
CA ILE A 150 1.45 -2.17 -0.65
C ILE A 150 0.72 -2.79 -1.85
N LEU A 151 -0.54 -3.20 -1.66
CA LEU A 151 -1.36 -3.72 -2.76
C LEU A 151 -1.55 -2.67 -3.87
N ARG A 152 -1.89 -1.43 -3.50
CA ARG A 152 -2.00 -0.33 -4.46
C ARG A 152 -0.71 -0.14 -5.26
N HIS A 153 0.45 -0.14 -4.60
CA HIS A 153 1.75 -0.07 -5.27
C HIS A 153 1.94 -1.23 -6.26
N LYS A 154 1.66 -2.47 -5.81
CA LYS A 154 1.80 -3.66 -6.65
C LYS A 154 0.87 -3.61 -7.86
N VAL A 155 -0.41 -3.27 -7.67
CA VAL A 155 -1.37 -3.13 -8.77
C VAL A 155 -0.87 -2.13 -9.82
N THR A 156 -0.43 -0.94 -9.38
CA THR A 156 0.13 0.05 -10.30
C THR A 156 1.33 -0.48 -11.08
N LYS A 157 2.23 -1.22 -10.40
CA LYS A 157 3.38 -1.85 -11.07
C LYS A 157 2.94 -2.91 -12.07
N TRP A 158 2.04 -3.82 -11.72
CA TRP A 158 1.55 -4.87 -12.61
C TRP A 158 0.86 -4.31 -13.85
N VAL A 159 0.07 -3.25 -13.69
CA VAL A 159 -0.54 -2.53 -14.82
C VAL A 159 0.53 -1.99 -15.77
N ARG A 160 1.58 -1.35 -15.24
CA ARG A 160 2.69 -0.87 -16.06
C ARG A 160 3.41 -1.99 -16.77
N ASP A 161 3.75 -3.06 -16.05
CA ASP A 161 4.44 -4.23 -16.62
C ASP A 161 3.61 -4.89 -17.75
N PHE A 162 2.27 -5.00 -17.55
CA PHE A 162 1.37 -5.56 -18.56
C PHE A 162 1.27 -4.66 -19.79
N LEU A 163 1.01 -3.38 -19.61
CA LEU A 163 0.81 -2.45 -20.72
C LEU A 163 2.11 -2.22 -21.52
N ASP A 164 3.26 -2.22 -20.85
CA ASP A 164 4.57 -2.18 -21.53
C ASP A 164 4.75 -3.41 -22.44
N GLN A 165 4.43 -4.61 -21.95
CA GLN A 165 4.47 -5.86 -22.74
C GLN A 165 3.50 -5.85 -23.93
N GLU A 166 2.37 -5.14 -23.81
CA GLU A 166 1.39 -4.94 -24.90
C GLU A 166 1.81 -3.81 -25.87
N GLY A 167 2.98 -3.22 -25.68
CA GLY A 167 3.54 -2.18 -26.55
C GLY A 167 2.95 -0.79 -26.32
N PHE A 168 2.39 -0.52 -25.16
CA PHE A 168 1.96 0.81 -24.77
C PHE A 168 3.13 1.64 -24.24
N LEU A 169 3.09 2.94 -24.52
CA LEU A 169 4.01 3.91 -23.97
C LEU A 169 3.35 4.70 -22.83
N GLU A 170 3.98 4.71 -21.66
CA GLU A 170 3.54 5.58 -20.56
C GLU A 170 4.04 7.00 -20.82
N ILE A 171 3.11 7.94 -21.04
CA ILE A 171 3.44 9.34 -21.34
C ILE A 171 2.74 10.20 -20.31
N GLU A 172 3.51 10.97 -19.54
CA GLU A 172 3.01 11.92 -18.57
C GLU A 172 2.53 13.19 -19.27
N THR A 173 1.34 13.68 -18.87
CA THR A 173 0.72 14.89 -19.42
C THR A 173 0.66 16.00 -18.39
N PRO A 174 0.60 17.30 -18.81
CA PRO A 174 0.54 18.43 -17.89
C PRO A 174 -0.67 18.40 -16.96
N MET A 175 -0.45 18.77 -15.69
CA MET A 175 -1.49 18.93 -14.67
C MET A 175 -2.09 20.35 -14.65
N LEU A 176 -1.33 21.37 -15.01
CA LEU A 176 -1.82 22.74 -15.16
C LEU A 176 -2.24 22.96 -16.60
N THR A 177 -3.53 22.86 -16.86
CA THR A 177 -4.10 22.93 -18.22
C THR A 177 -5.07 24.10 -18.36
N LYS A 178 -5.64 24.23 -19.53
CA LYS A 178 -6.80 25.09 -19.76
C LYS A 178 -8.06 24.32 -19.38
N SER A 179 -9.07 25.02 -18.84
CA SER A 179 -10.39 24.44 -18.59
C SER A 179 -10.99 23.87 -19.87
N THR A 180 -11.50 22.65 -19.78
CA THR A 180 -12.15 21.92 -20.87
C THR A 180 -13.53 21.40 -20.42
N PRO A 181 -14.57 21.47 -21.25
CA PRO A 181 -15.90 20.99 -20.87
C PRO A 181 -15.98 19.46 -20.96
N GLU A 182 -15.59 18.76 -19.91
CA GLU A 182 -15.62 17.28 -19.87
C GLU A 182 -16.74 16.69 -18.99
N GLY A 183 -17.73 17.50 -18.60
CA GLY A 183 -18.90 17.03 -17.87
C GLY A 183 -18.94 17.35 -16.37
N ALA A 184 -17.81 17.37 -15.67
CA ALA A 184 -17.69 17.84 -14.30
C ALA A 184 -17.28 19.33 -14.25
N ARG A 185 -17.28 19.94 -13.06
CA ARG A 185 -16.63 21.23 -12.85
C ARG A 185 -15.13 21.03 -12.63
N ASP A 186 -14.36 21.98 -13.15
CA ASP A 186 -12.91 22.00 -12.99
C ASP A 186 -12.52 22.68 -11.68
N TYR A 187 -11.48 22.17 -11.02
CA TYR A 187 -10.76 22.91 -10.00
C TYR A 187 -9.87 23.95 -10.66
N LEU A 188 -10.03 25.22 -10.29
CA LEU A 188 -9.28 26.34 -10.87
C LEU A 188 -8.10 26.72 -9.97
N VAL A 189 -6.95 26.95 -10.59
CA VAL A 189 -5.73 27.43 -9.95
C VAL A 189 -5.43 28.83 -10.46
N PRO A 190 -5.52 29.90 -9.63
CA PRO A 190 -5.27 31.27 -10.09
C PRO A 190 -3.81 31.45 -10.49
N SER A 191 -3.61 32.15 -11.62
CA SER A 191 -2.28 32.52 -12.09
C SER A 191 -1.77 33.75 -11.33
N ARG A 192 -0.61 33.62 -10.69
CA ARG A 192 0.06 34.75 -10.05
C ARG A 192 0.69 35.70 -11.07
N VAL A 193 1.10 35.16 -12.21
CA VAL A 193 1.81 35.92 -13.26
C VAL A 193 0.83 36.73 -14.13
N HIS A 194 -0.37 36.20 -14.36
CA HIS A 194 -1.40 36.82 -15.18
C HIS A 194 -2.67 37.07 -14.34
N PRO A 195 -2.85 38.27 -13.75
CA PRO A 195 -4.02 38.58 -12.94
C PRO A 195 -5.33 38.37 -13.72
N GLY A 196 -6.30 37.68 -13.11
CA GLY A 196 -7.57 37.34 -13.73
C GLY A 196 -7.56 36.12 -14.65
N ALA A 197 -6.39 35.47 -14.84
CA ALA A 197 -6.29 34.21 -15.55
C ALA A 197 -6.17 33.02 -14.57
N PHE A 198 -6.61 31.84 -15.02
CA PHE A 198 -6.63 30.63 -14.23
C PHE A 198 -6.11 29.43 -15.06
N TYR A 199 -5.41 28.54 -14.40
CA TYR A 199 -5.25 27.16 -14.86
C TYR A 199 -6.41 26.32 -14.34
N ALA A 200 -6.67 25.20 -15.00
CA ALA A 200 -7.56 24.16 -14.50
C ALA A 200 -6.77 22.88 -14.23
N LEU A 201 -7.18 22.14 -13.20
CA LEU A 201 -6.70 20.77 -12.98
C LEU A 201 -7.49 19.81 -13.87
N PRO A 202 -6.84 18.82 -14.52
CA PRO A 202 -7.49 17.99 -15.53
C PRO A 202 -8.50 17.03 -14.91
N GLN A 203 -9.67 16.91 -15.52
CA GLN A 203 -10.65 15.87 -15.21
C GLN A 203 -10.21 14.50 -15.73
N SER A 204 -9.48 14.51 -16.85
CA SER A 204 -8.78 13.41 -17.48
C SER A 204 -7.73 13.96 -18.45
N PRO A 205 -6.76 13.17 -18.93
CA PRO A 205 -5.80 13.60 -19.97
C PRO A 205 -6.40 13.56 -21.39
N GLN A 206 -7.71 13.70 -21.56
CA GLN A 206 -8.43 13.45 -22.81
C GLN A 206 -7.88 14.22 -24.02
N LEU A 207 -7.65 15.53 -23.87
CA LEU A 207 -7.12 16.34 -24.97
C LEU A 207 -5.71 15.89 -25.38
N PHE A 208 -4.86 15.63 -24.41
CA PHE A 208 -3.47 15.26 -24.66
C PHE A 208 -3.34 13.89 -25.29
N LYS A 209 -4.10 12.87 -24.84
CA LYS A 209 -4.04 11.54 -25.41
C LYS A 209 -4.53 11.51 -26.86
N GLN A 210 -5.55 12.32 -27.22
CA GLN A 210 -5.96 12.47 -28.62
C GLN A 210 -4.86 13.11 -29.48
N ILE A 211 -4.17 14.12 -28.96
CA ILE A 211 -3.04 14.74 -29.67
C ILE A 211 -1.90 13.74 -29.82
N LEU A 212 -1.64 12.89 -28.83
CA LEU A 212 -0.62 11.84 -28.91
C LEU A 212 -0.95 10.81 -30.01
N MET A 213 -2.24 10.43 -30.17
CA MET A 213 -2.66 9.57 -31.27
C MET A 213 -2.39 10.24 -32.62
N LEU A 214 -2.74 11.52 -32.80
CA LEU A 214 -2.44 12.30 -33.99
C LEU A 214 -0.93 12.44 -34.26
N SER A 215 -0.13 12.35 -33.20
CA SER A 215 1.33 12.41 -33.26
C SER A 215 2.00 11.06 -33.54
N GLY A 216 1.22 10.00 -33.75
CA GLY A 216 1.71 8.67 -34.12
C GLY A 216 2.18 7.79 -32.96
N TYR A 217 1.73 8.03 -31.74
CA TYR A 217 2.08 7.23 -30.59
C TYR A 217 1.17 5.99 -30.40
N ASP A 218 0.40 5.61 -31.33
CA ASP A 218 -0.52 4.48 -31.51
C ASP A 218 -1.09 3.79 -30.24
N ARG A 219 -0.30 3.58 -29.21
CA ARG A 219 -0.68 2.96 -27.94
C ARG A 219 -0.10 3.77 -26.77
N TYR A 220 -0.95 4.54 -26.14
CA TYR A 220 -0.64 5.38 -24.99
C TYR A 220 -1.30 4.83 -23.74
N PHE A 221 -0.62 4.95 -22.61
CA PHE A 221 -1.28 4.89 -21.30
C PHE A 221 -0.65 5.89 -20.32
N GLN A 222 -1.38 6.15 -19.24
CA GLN A 222 -0.89 6.93 -18.10
C GLN A 222 -1.60 6.47 -16.83
N VAL A 223 -0.86 6.36 -15.72
CA VAL A 223 -1.45 6.31 -14.38
C VAL A 223 -1.74 7.76 -13.97
N ALA A 224 -2.86 8.28 -14.47
CA ALA A 224 -3.18 9.69 -14.42
C ALA A 224 -3.85 10.11 -13.10
N ARG A 225 -3.45 11.27 -12.58
CA ARG A 225 -4.18 11.93 -11.51
C ARG A 225 -5.27 12.82 -12.12
N CYS A 226 -6.50 12.62 -11.66
CA CYS A 226 -7.70 13.31 -12.17
C CYS A 226 -8.42 14.03 -11.04
N PHE A 227 -9.09 15.14 -11.39
CA PHE A 227 -9.76 16.02 -10.46
C PHE A 227 -11.16 16.37 -10.96
N ARG A 228 -12.17 16.27 -10.13
CA ARG A 228 -13.55 16.62 -10.44
C ARG A 228 -14.21 17.30 -9.26
N ASP A 229 -14.68 18.50 -9.44
CA ASP A 229 -15.46 19.25 -8.44
C ASP A 229 -16.92 18.84 -8.52
N GLU A 230 -17.21 17.68 -7.94
CA GLU A 230 -18.55 17.06 -7.88
C GLU A 230 -18.92 16.69 -6.45
N ASP A 231 -20.21 16.44 -6.22
CA ASP A 231 -20.71 15.95 -4.95
C ASP A 231 -20.07 14.60 -4.58
N LEU A 232 -19.58 14.50 -3.36
CA LEU A 232 -18.97 13.28 -2.84
C LEU A 232 -20.03 12.18 -2.67
N ARG A 233 -19.64 10.96 -3.04
CA ARG A 233 -20.39 9.74 -2.76
C ARG A 233 -19.47 8.72 -2.11
N ALA A 234 -20.03 7.58 -1.64
CA ALA A 234 -19.23 6.55 -0.96
C ALA A 234 -18.01 6.09 -1.75
N ASP A 235 -18.09 6.03 -3.07
CA ASP A 235 -17.09 5.55 -4.02
C ASP A 235 -16.42 6.67 -4.85
N ARG A 236 -16.78 7.95 -4.62
CA ARG A 236 -16.27 9.09 -5.40
C ARG A 236 -15.47 10.05 -4.55
N GLN A 237 -14.28 10.37 -5.04
CA GLN A 237 -13.38 11.36 -4.44
C GLN A 237 -13.14 12.48 -5.44
N PRO A 238 -12.93 13.73 -4.98
CA PRO A 238 -12.64 14.87 -5.86
C PRO A 238 -11.31 14.75 -6.57
N GLU A 239 -10.41 13.94 -6.02
CA GLU A 239 -9.09 13.62 -6.55
C GLU A 239 -8.93 12.10 -6.57
N PHE A 240 -8.65 11.54 -7.74
CA PHE A 240 -8.54 10.09 -7.92
C PHE A 240 -7.50 9.74 -8.99
N THR A 241 -7.17 8.46 -9.11
CA THR A 241 -6.23 7.95 -10.10
C THR A 241 -6.96 7.10 -11.13
N GLN A 242 -6.71 7.35 -12.41
CA GLN A 242 -7.15 6.52 -13.53
C GLN A 242 -5.97 5.77 -14.13
N ILE A 243 -6.24 4.56 -14.62
CA ILE A 243 -5.42 3.92 -15.64
C ILE A 243 -6.05 4.36 -16.95
N ASP A 244 -5.47 5.36 -17.57
CA ASP A 244 -5.97 5.96 -18.80
C ASP A 244 -5.23 5.39 -19.99
N MET A 245 -5.96 4.98 -21.03
CA MET A 245 -5.40 4.36 -22.24
C MET A 245 -6.03 4.97 -23.48
N GLU A 246 -5.24 5.04 -24.58
CA GLU A 246 -5.72 5.41 -25.90
C GLU A 246 -4.99 4.58 -26.95
N LEU A 247 -5.74 4.12 -27.95
CA LEU A 247 -5.20 3.31 -29.04
C LEU A 247 -5.67 3.86 -30.39
N SER A 248 -4.78 3.77 -31.40
CA SER A 248 -5.11 4.05 -32.81
C SER A 248 -5.30 2.74 -33.57
N PHE A 249 -6.03 2.77 -34.70
CA PHE A 249 -6.19 1.67 -35.64
C PHE A 249 -6.78 0.39 -35.04
N VAL A 250 -7.74 0.54 -34.11
CA VAL A 250 -8.39 -0.55 -33.39
C VAL A 250 -9.90 -0.41 -33.39
N ASP A 251 -10.60 -1.54 -33.26
CA ASP A 251 -12.04 -1.62 -33.06
C ASP A 251 -12.42 -1.80 -31.58
N ILE A 252 -13.72 -1.79 -31.29
CA ILE A 252 -14.27 -1.94 -29.93
C ILE A 252 -13.80 -3.25 -29.29
N ASP A 253 -13.77 -4.33 -30.07
CA ASP A 253 -13.39 -5.65 -29.56
C ASP A 253 -11.89 -5.73 -29.18
N ASP A 254 -11.03 -5.01 -29.89
CA ASP A 254 -9.62 -4.89 -29.52
C ASP A 254 -9.44 -4.21 -28.17
N ILE A 255 -10.15 -3.10 -27.96
CA ILE A 255 -10.14 -2.37 -26.66
C ILE A 255 -10.62 -3.28 -25.53
N ILE A 256 -11.75 -3.97 -25.73
CA ILE A 256 -12.31 -4.89 -24.74
C ILE A 256 -11.31 -6.01 -24.45
N SER A 257 -10.73 -6.63 -25.45
CA SER A 257 -9.76 -7.73 -25.30
C SER A 257 -8.54 -7.32 -24.47
N VAL A 258 -7.95 -6.14 -24.73
CA VAL A 258 -6.81 -5.65 -23.93
C VAL A 258 -7.21 -5.44 -22.46
N ASN A 259 -8.38 -4.81 -22.23
CA ASN A 259 -8.86 -4.55 -20.87
C ASN A 259 -9.19 -5.84 -20.12
N GLU A 260 -9.82 -6.82 -20.76
CA GLU A 260 -10.12 -8.13 -20.17
C GLU A 260 -8.84 -8.82 -19.70
N ARG A 261 -7.84 -8.89 -20.57
CA ARG A 261 -6.54 -9.52 -20.24
C ARG A 261 -5.82 -8.77 -19.11
N LEU A 262 -5.84 -7.44 -19.12
CA LEU A 262 -5.27 -6.62 -18.04
C LEU A 262 -5.98 -6.89 -16.70
N LEU A 263 -7.32 -6.91 -16.70
CA LEU A 263 -8.09 -7.16 -15.47
C LEU A 263 -7.84 -8.56 -14.91
N VAL A 264 -7.82 -9.59 -15.78
CA VAL A 264 -7.53 -10.98 -15.36
C VAL A 264 -6.13 -11.09 -14.78
N ASP A 265 -5.11 -10.53 -15.43
CA ASP A 265 -3.72 -10.55 -14.95
C ASP A 265 -3.58 -9.87 -13.56
N VAL A 266 -4.19 -8.69 -13.39
CA VAL A 266 -4.14 -7.94 -12.12
C VAL A 266 -4.91 -8.67 -11.02
N ILE A 267 -6.10 -9.20 -11.30
CA ILE A 267 -6.92 -9.92 -10.32
C ILE A 267 -6.23 -11.23 -9.92
N HIS A 268 -5.68 -11.96 -10.86
CA HIS A 268 -4.92 -13.17 -10.57
C HIS A 268 -3.73 -12.88 -9.64
N LYS A 269 -2.91 -11.88 -9.96
CA LYS A 269 -1.75 -11.48 -9.15
C LYS A 269 -2.14 -10.92 -7.77
N ALA A 270 -3.29 -10.27 -7.67
CA ALA A 270 -3.75 -9.64 -6.42
C ALA A 270 -4.45 -10.62 -5.47
N LEU A 271 -5.26 -11.52 -6.01
CA LEU A 271 -6.20 -12.35 -5.25
C LEU A 271 -6.00 -13.85 -5.48
N GLY A 272 -5.20 -14.28 -6.46
CA GLY A 272 -5.05 -15.69 -6.86
C GLY A 272 -6.30 -16.28 -7.52
N LEU A 273 -7.20 -15.43 -8.02
CA LEU A 273 -8.43 -15.88 -8.67
C LEU A 273 -8.23 -16.09 -10.17
N GLU A 274 -8.75 -17.19 -10.68
CA GLU A 274 -8.82 -17.48 -12.11
C GLU A 274 -10.15 -16.97 -12.66
N ILE A 275 -10.09 -16.16 -13.71
CA ILE A 275 -11.26 -15.63 -14.42
C ILE A 275 -11.17 -16.08 -15.87
N SER A 276 -12.21 -16.76 -16.33
CA SER A 276 -12.31 -17.21 -17.72
C SER A 276 -12.63 -16.07 -18.68
N LEU A 277 -11.97 -16.03 -19.81
CA LEU A 277 -12.24 -15.08 -20.89
C LEU A 277 -12.94 -15.77 -22.08
N PRO A 278 -13.74 -15.05 -22.88
CA PRO A 278 -14.11 -13.64 -22.70
C PRO A 278 -15.10 -13.45 -21.54
N LEU A 279 -15.16 -12.24 -20.96
CA LEU A 279 -16.18 -11.90 -19.96
C LEU A 279 -17.58 -11.90 -20.61
N PRO A 280 -18.64 -12.27 -19.86
CA PRO A 280 -20.00 -12.19 -20.35
C PRO A 280 -20.37 -10.79 -20.82
N ARG A 281 -21.01 -10.68 -21.97
CA ARG A 281 -21.48 -9.42 -22.56
C ARG A 281 -22.98 -9.36 -22.54
N ILE A 282 -23.52 -8.27 -22.02
CA ILE A 282 -24.96 -8.00 -21.96
C ILE A 282 -25.20 -6.68 -22.70
N THR A 283 -26.21 -6.66 -23.59
CA THR A 283 -26.60 -5.43 -24.27
C THR A 283 -27.27 -4.47 -23.28
N TYR A 284 -27.23 -3.16 -23.54
CA TYR A 284 -27.98 -2.18 -22.74
C TYR A 284 -29.44 -2.52 -22.61
N LYS A 285 -30.08 -2.88 -23.73
CA LYS A 285 -31.50 -3.27 -23.77
C LYS A 285 -31.77 -4.45 -22.85
N GLU A 286 -30.96 -5.50 -22.95
CA GLU A 286 -31.09 -6.69 -22.12
C GLU A 286 -30.86 -6.39 -20.63
N ALA A 287 -29.84 -5.56 -20.31
CA ALA A 287 -29.55 -5.16 -18.93
C ALA A 287 -30.73 -4.39 -18.31
N MET A 288 -31.33 -3.47 -19.07
CA MET A 288 -32.48 -2.70 -18.59
C MET A 288 -33.77 -3.56 -18.50
N GLU A 289 -33.98 -4.46 -19.42
CA GLU A 289 -35.17 -5.33 -19.41
C GLU A 289 -35.13 -6.38 -18.30
N ARG A 290 -33.93 -6.97 -18.04
CA ARG A 290 -33.78 -8.03 -17.03
C ARG A 290 -33.52 -7.50 -15.64
N PHE A 291 -32.78 -6.42 -15.50
CA PHE A 291 -32.27 -5.96 -14.19
C PHE A 291 -32.67 -4.52 -13.82
N GLY A 292 -33.25 -3.75 -14.74
CA GLY A 292 -33.60 -2.34 -14.50
C GLY A 292 -32.39 -1.43 -14.27
N SER A 293 -31.20 -1.86 -14.63
CA SER A 293 -29.96 -1.16 -14.40
C SER A 293 -28.97 -1.37 -15.55
N ASP A 294 -28.21 -0.35 -15.91
CA ASP A 294 -27.10 -0.43 -16.88
C ASP A 294 -25.82 -1.10 -16.29
N LYS A 295 -25.83 -1.42 -15.00
CA LYS A 295 -24.74 -2.08 -14.27
C LYS A 295 -25.29 -3.22 -13.41
N PRO A 296 -25.84 -4.28 -14.03
CA PRO A 296 -26.43 -5.36 -13.28
C PRO A 296 -25.38 -6.16 -12.49
N ASP A 297 -25.73 -6.54 -11.26
CA ASP A 297 -24.98 -7.53 -10.52
C ASP A 297 -25.50 -8.92 -10.86
N THR A 298 -24.78 -9.63 -11.71
CA THR A 298 -25.16 -10.97 -12.19
C THR A 298 -24.78 -12.10 -11.25
N ARG A 299 -24.27 -11.80 -10.03
CA ARG A 299 -23.98 -12.82 -9.01
C ARG A 299 -25.24 -13.34 -8.32
N PHE A 300 -26.37 -12.67 -8.53
CA PHE A 300 -27.67 -12.98 -7.94
C PHE A 300 -28.72 -13.12 -9.03
N ASP A 301 -29.65 -14.06 -8.86
CA ASP A 301 -30.79 -14.26 -9.75
C ASP A 301 -31.93 -13.28 -9.38
N LEU A 302 -31.69 -11.98 -9.48
CA LEU A 302 -32.66 -10.91 -9.22
C LEU A 302 -33.08 -10.22 -10.51
N GLU A 303 -33.66 -11.01 -11.43
CA GLU A 303 -34.21 -10.47 -12.66
C GLU A 303 -35.60 -9.90 -12.43
N LEU A 304 -35.95 -8.82 -13.15
CA LEU A 304 -37.29 -8.27 -13.18
C LEU A 304 -38.25 -9.27 -13.87
N GLN A 305 -39.40 -9.50 -13.26
CA GLN A 305 -40.45 -10.36 -13.83
C GLN A 305 -41.63 -9.52 -14.35
#